data_06a76c258c5cc3491d97b1a1aa91b2f1
#
_entry.id   06a76c258c5cc3491d97b1a1aa91b2f1
#
_cell.length_a   1.000
_cell.length_b   1.000
_cell.length_c   1.000
_cell.angle_alpha   90.00
_cell.angle_beta   90.00
_cell.angle_gamma   90.00
#
_symmetry.space_group_name_H-M   'P 1'
#
loop_
_entity.id
_entity.type
_entity.pdbx_description
1 polymer ?
#
loop_
_entity_poly.entity_id
_entity_poly.type
_entity_poly.pdbx_seq_one_letter_code
_entity_poly.pdbx_strand_id
1 'polypeptide(L)'
;MGWTQDYTPLGNSLLLSSLAALIPILYFFWALAIKRMKGHTAGVTTLLIALALAVFVYGMPAHQAVMSASQGAVYGLLPIGWIIVTSVFLYKLTVKTGQFEIIRSSVLSITDDRRLQALLIAFSFGAFLEGAAGFGAPVAILSLIHISEPTRQAEI
;
A
#
# COMPACT_ATOMS: atom_id res chain seq x y z
N MET A 1 8.27 18.99 28.93
CA MET A 1 7.30 17.97 29.35
C MET A 1 6.90 17.20 28.09
N GLY A 2 7.12 15.87 28.08
CA GLY A 2 6.72 15.03 26.95
C GLY A 2 5.20 14.86 26.92
N TRP A 3 4.58 14.98 25.76
CA TRP A 3 3.17 14.63 25.57
C TRP A 3 3.03 13.11 25.70
N THR A 4 2.10 12.69 26.54
CA THR A 4 1.72 11.27 26.67
C THR A 4 0.38 11.07 25.97
N GLN A 5 0.26 10.04 25.16
CA GLN A 5 -0.96 9.75 24.43
C GLN A 5 -2.04 9.28 25.40
N ASP A 6 -3.17 10.01 25.40
CA ASP A 6 -4.40 9.55 26.03
C ASP A 6 -5.19 8.69 25.03
N TYR A 7 -5.51 7.45 25.41
CA TYR A 7 -6.28 6.53 24.57
C TYR A 7 -7.79 6.68 24.70
N THR A 8 -8.24 7.46 25.68
CA THR A 8 -9.67 7.67 25.99
C THR A 8 -10.05 9.14 26.09
N PRO A 9 -9.64 10.02 25.15
CA PRO A 9 -9.89 11.46 25.25
C PRO A 9 -11.37 11.82 25.18
N LEU A 10 -12.22 10.96 24.62
CA LEU A 10 -13.65 11.18 24.47
C LEU A 10 -14.43 10.50 25.63
N GLY A 11 -14.72 11.25 26.68
CA GLY A 11 -15.56 10.80 27.78
C GLY A 11 -15.05 9.56 28.52
N ASN A 12 -13.74 9.34 28.56
CA ASN A 12 -13.10 8.17 29.17
C ASN A 12 -13.59 6.84 28.57
N SER A 13 -14.12 6.86 27.32
CA SER A 13 -14.65 5.72 26.61
C SER A 13 -13.69 5.28 25.50
N LEU A 14 -13.16 4.09 25.61
CA LEU A 14 -12.31 3.49 24.59
C LEU A 14 -13.05 3.34 23.25
N LEU A 15 -14.33 3.00 23.30
CA LEU A 15 -15.16 2.78 22.12
C LEU A 15 -15.36 4.07 21.31
N LEU A 16 -15.70 5.18 21.99
CA LEU A 16 -15.86 6.50 21.31
C LEU A 16 -14.55 6.99 20.72
N SER A 17 -13.46 6.84 21.44
CA SER A 17 -12.12 7.23 20.97
C SER A 17 -11.67 6.37 19.78
N SER A 18 -11.93 5.07 19.80
CA SER A 18 -11.63 4.18 18.66
C SER A 18 -12.47 4.52 17.42
N LEU A 19 -13.75 4.85 17.60
CA LEU A 19 -14.61 5.29 16.49
C LEU A 19 -14.10 6.61 15.87
N ALA A 20 -13.63 7.55 16.69
CA ALA A 20 -13.01 8.77 16.18
C ALA A 20 -11.73 8.47 15.37
N ALA A 21 -10.90 7.54 15.83
CA ALA A 21 -9.69 7.12 15.12
C ALA A 21 -9.98 6.41 13.79
N LEU A 22 -11.16 5.81 13.63
CA LEU A 22 -11.61 5.18 12.39
C LEU A 22 -12.00 6.19 11.30
N ILE A 23 -12.33 7.43 11.65
CA ILE A 23 -12.81 8.45 10.69
C ILE A 23 -11.85 8.63 9.49
N PRO A 24 -10.53 8.83 9.66
CA PRO A 24 -9.64 8.98 8.52
C PRO A 24 -9.60 7.74 7.61
N ILE A 25 -9.68 6.55 8.22
CA ILE A 25 -9.66 5.28 7.47
C ILE A 25 -10.92 5.15 6.62
N LEU A 26 -12.09 5.36 7.20
CA LEU A 26 -13.37 5.32 6.49
C LEU A 26 -13.44 6.38 5.41
N TYR A 27 -12.95 7.60 5.69
CA TYR A 27 -12.85 8.66 4.71
C TYR A 27 -11.97 8.28 3.53
N PHE A 28 -10.81 7.67 3.78
CA PHE A 28 -9.90 7.23 2.72
C PHE A 28 -10.55 6.24 1.76
N PHE A 29 -11.20 5.21 2.30
CA PHE A 29 -11.94 4.24 1.49
C PHE A 29 -13.12 4.88 0.74
N TRP A 30 -13.86 5.77 1.38
CA TRP A 30 -14.94 6.51 0.75
C TRP A 30 -14.43 7.40 -0.41
N ALA A 31 -13.33 8.10 -0.21
CA ALA A 31 -12.71 8.96 -1.21
C ALA A 31 -12.23 8.17 -2.43
N LEU A 32 -11.65 6.98 -2.23
CA LEU A 32 -11.19 6.13 -3.32
C LEU A 32 -12.34 5.38 -4.01
N ALA A 33 -13.20 4.70 -3.24
CA ALA A 33 -14.21 3.80 -3.81
C ALA A 33 -15.43 4.55 -4.36
N ILE A 34 -15.93 5.55 -3.64
CA ILE A 34 -17.18 6.25 -4.00
C ILE A 34 -16.88 7.52 -4.80
N LYS A 35 -16.02 8.39 -4.28
CA LYS A 35 -15.63 9.64 -4.97
C LYS A 35 -14.67 9.42 -6.13
N ARG A 36 -14.02 8.24 -6.22
CA ARG A 36 -13.01 7.92 -7.25
C ARG A 36 -11.93 8.99 -7.38
N MET A 37 -11.52 9.56 -6.25
CA MET A 37 -10.46 10.57 -6.22
C MET A 37 -9.12 9.93 -6.59
N LYS A 38 -8.21 10.73 -7.16
CA LYS A 38 -6.83 10.28 -7.41
C LYS A 38 -6.16 9.92 -6.06
N GLY A 39 -5.41 8.82 -6.01
CA GLY A 39 -4.81 8.30 -4.78
C GLY A 39 -4.00 9.33 -3.97
N HIS A 40 -3.20 10.17 -4.66
CA HIS A 40 -2.44 11.22 -3.98
C HIS A 40 -3.33 12.29 -3.33
N THR A 41 -4.45 12.66 -3.97
CA THR A 41 -5.40 13.64 -3.41
C THR A 41 -6.14 13.04 -2.21
N ALA A 42 -6.60 11.78 -2.33
CA ALA A 42 -7.23 11.07 -1.22
C ALA A 42 -6.26 10.91 -0.04
N GLY A 43 -5.00 10.58 -0.30
CA GLY A 43 -3.97 10.47 0.74
C GLY A 43 -3.72 11.79 1.47
N VAL A 44 -3.52 12.89 0.74
CA VAL A 44 -3.28 14.22 1.35
C VAL A 44 -4.48 14.68 2.18
N THR A 45 -5.69 14.56 1.65
CA THR A 45 -6.90 14.96 2.40
C THR A 45 -7.13 14.11 3.64
N THR A 46 -6.88 12.81 3.56
CA THR A 46 -6.93 11.90 4.71
C THR A 46 -5.89 12.27 5.77
N LEU A 47 -4.67 12.59 5.35
CA LEU A 47 -3.62 13.04 6.27
C LEU A 47 -4.02 14.31 7.01
N LEU A 48 -4.61 15.29 6.32
CA LEU A 48 -5.10 16.52 6.95
C LEU A 48 -6.21 16.24 7.99
N ILE A 49 -7.14 15.34 7.69
CA ILE A 49 -8.17 14.91 8.62
C ILE A 49 -7.54 14.21 9.84
N ALA A 50 -6.58 13.32 9.63
CA ALA A 50 -5.89 12.61 10.71
C ALA A 50 -5.11 13.59 11.61
N LEU A 51 -4.41 14.58 11.03
CA LEU A 51 -3.70 15.61 11.80
C LEU A 51 -4.67 16.49 12.59
N ALA A 52 -5.80 16.88 12.01
CA ALA A 52 -6.83 17.62 12.71
C ALA A 52 -7.39 16.84 13.91
N LEU A 53 -7.70 15.56 13.74
CA LEU A 53 -8.14 14.70 14.83
C LEU A 53 -7.06 14.54 15.91
N ALA A 54 -5.80 14.34 15.53
CA ALA A 54 -4.70 14.22 16.48
C ALA A 54 -4.55 15.47 17.36
N VAL A 55 -4.68 16.66 16.77
CA VAL A 55 -4.54 17.91 17.51
C VAL A 55 -5.79 18.26 18.33
N PHE A 56 -6.98 18.19 17.71
CA PHE A 56 -8.22 18.69 18.34
C PHE A 56 -8.90 17.67 19.24
N VAL A 57 -8.80 16.38 18.93
CA VAL A 57 -9.47 15.33 19.72
C VAL A 57 -8.49 14.68 20.69
N TYR A 58 -7.29 14.33 20.24
CA TYR A 58 -6.29 13.64 21.08
C TYR A 58 -5.32 14.60 21.79
N GLY A 59 -5.51 15.94 21.66
CA GLY A 59 -4.71 16.93 22.37
C GLY A 59 -3.22 16.90 22.03
N MET A 60 -2.84 16.38 20.86
CA MET A 60 -1.45 16.33 20.43
C MET A 60 -0.94 17.74 20.10
N PRO A 61 0.23 18.16 20.61
CA PRO A 61 0.80 19.43 20.23
C PRO A 61 1.02 19.54 18.72
N ALA A 62 0.60 20.64 18.11
CA ALA A 62 0.64 20.81 16.66
C ALA A 62 2.05 20.59 16.06
N HIS A 63 3.11 21.03 16.79
CA HIS A 63 4.48 20.80 16.32
C HIS A 63 4.84 19.31 16.25
N GLN A 64 4.37 18.49 17.21
CA GLN A 64 4.60 17.04 17.19
C GLN A 64 3.78 16.37 16.07
N ALA A 65 2.56 16.82 15.81
CA ALA A 65 1.75 16.33 14.70
C ALA A 65 2.45 16.58 13.35
N VAL A 66 2.96 17.78 13.13
CA VAL A 66 3.72 18.14 11.91
C VAL A 66 5.03 17.34 11.81
N MET A 67 5.77 17.19 12.94
CA MET A 67 7.00 16.38 12.96
C MET A 67 6.71 14.92 12.63
N SER A 68 5.64 14.34 13.16
CA SER A 68 5.23 12.96 12.86
C SER A 68 4.85 12.81 11.38
N ALA A 69 4.14 13.78 10.81
CA ALA A 69 3.79 13.77 9.39
C ALA A 69 5.03 13.86 8.49
N SER A 70 5.98 14.74 8.83
CA SER A 70 7.24 14.87 8.08
C SER A 70 8.11 13.62 8.21
N GLN A 71 8.20 13.02 9.40
CA GLN A 71 8.89 11.76 9.59
C GLN A 71 8.24 10.64 8.76
N GLY A 72 6.92 10.56 8.74
CA GLY A 72 6.18 9.60 7.89
C GLY A 72 6.45 9.82 6.41
N ALA A 73 6.51 11.07 5.94
CA ALA A 73 6.84 11.41 4.55
C ALA A 73 8.27 10.98 4.18
N VAL A 74 9.24 11.26 5.05
CA VAL A 74 10.65 10.84 4.86
C VAL A 74 10.76 9.31 4.84
N TYR A 75 10.07 8.64 5.77
CA TYR A 75 10.05 7.18 5.83
C TYR A 75 9.37 6.56 4.60
N GLY A 76 8.31 7.18 4.08
CA GLY A 76 7.67 6.75 2.85
C GLY A 76 8.54 6.94 1.61
N LEU A 77 9.26 8.06 1.53
CA LEU A 77 10.10 8.36 0.36
C LEU A 77 11.41 7.57 0.34
N LEU A 78 12.12 7.48 1.46
CA LEU A 78 13.44 6.82 1.48
C LEU A 78 13.33 5.29 1.50
N PRO A 79 12.88 4.61 2.59
CA PRO A 79 12.86 3.16 2.59
C PRO A 79 11.85 2.57 1.60
N ILE A 80 10.60 3.07 1.59
CA ILE A 80 9.55 2.48 0.74
C ILE A 80 9.78 2.83 -0.74
N GLY A 81 10.14 4.08 -1.04
CA GLY A 81 10.49 4.51 -2.39
C GLY A 81 11.68 3.72 -2.94
N TRP A 82 12.68 3.44 -2.12
CA TRP A 82 13.84 2.64 -2.50
C TRP A 82 13.45 1.19 -2.85
N ILE A 83 12.57 0.57 -2.05
CA ILE A 83 12.04 -0.76 -2.34
C ILE A 83 11.33 -0.78 -3.69
N ILE A 84 10.51 0.23 -4.01
CA ILE A 84 9.81 0.32 -5.30
C ILE A 84 10.82 0.45 -6.45
N VAL A 85 11.80 1.33 -6.33
CA VAL A 85 12.83 1.55 -7.38
C VAL A 85 13.61 0.26 -7.64
N THR A 86 14.08 -0.40 -6.60
CA THR A 86 14.85 -1.66 -6.76
C THR A 86 14.00 -2.79 -7.32
N SER A 87 12.73 -2.90 -6.92
CA SER A 87 11.80 -3.91 -7.45
C SER A 87 11.51 -3.69 -8.94
N VAL A 88 11.25 -2.45 -9.34
CA VAL A 88 11.03 -2.08 -10.75
C VAL A 88 12.31 -2.30 -11.58
N PHE A 89 13.47 -1.99 -11.02
CA PHE A 89 14.76 -2.24 -11.68
C PHE A 89 14.96 -3.74 -11.91
N LEU A 90 14.77 -4.57 -10.88
CA LEU A 90 14.89 -6.01 -10.99
C LEU A 90 13.91 -6.58 -12.03
N TYR A 91 12.65 -6.17 -12.00
CA TYR A 91 11.65 -6.55 -12.99
C TYR A 91 12.10 -6.21 -14.43
N LYS A 92 12.51 -4.96 -14.68
CA LYS A 92 13.00 -4.55 -15.99
C LYS A 92 14.23 -5.35 -16.44
N LEU A 93 15.11 -5.69 -15.51
CA LEU A 93 16.30 -6.51 -15.78
C LEU A 93 15.88 -7.91 -16.19
N THR A 94 14.99 -8.58 -15.46
CA THR A 94 14.51 -9.94 -15.76
C THR A 94 13.77 -10.00 -17.09
N VAL A 95 12.98 -8.98 -17.42
CA VAL A 95 12.32 -8.87 -18.73
C VAL A 95 13.35 -8.70 -19.85
N LYS A 96 14.32 -7.79 -19.66
CA LYS A 96 15.34 -7.50 -20.68
C LYS A 96 16.28 -8.67 -20.93
N THR A 97 16.57 -9.48 -19.93
CA THR A 97 17.44 -10.68 -20.02
C THR A 97 16.69 -11.93 -20.49
N GLY A 98 15.37 -11.86 -20.71
CA GLY A 98 14.55 -13.01 -21.09
C GLY A 98 14.26 -14.01 -19.96
N GLN A 99 14.79 -13.78 -18.75
CA GLN A 99 14.58 -14.65 -17.58
C GLN A 99 13.11 -14.69 -17.16
N PHE A 100 12.38 -13.61 -17.41
CA PHE A 100 10.96 -13.54 -17.09
C PHE A 100 10.13 -14.57 -17.87
N GLU A 101 10.43 -14.79 -19.15
CA GLU A 101 9.75 -15.82 -19.96
C GLU A 101 10.06 -17.24 -19.47
N ILE A 102 11.27 -17.49 -18.98
CA ILE A 102 11.63 -18.78 -18.39
C ILE A 102 10.81 -19.03 -17.11
N ILE A 103 10.71 -18.03 -16.24
CA ILE A 103 9.89 -18.13 -15.03
C ILE A 103 8.42 -18.36 -15.39
N ARG A 104 7.89 -17.58 -16.34
CA ARG A 104 6.53 -17.71 -16.83
C ARG A 104 6.23 -19.10 -17.40
N SER A 105 7.07 -19.60 -18.28
CA SER A 105 6.91 -20.93 -18.87
C SER A 105 7.00 -22.04 -17.83
N SER A 106 7.88 -21.90 -16.84
CA SER A 106 7.99 -22.85 -15.73
C SER A 106 6.72 -22.90 -14.89
N VAL A 107 6.11 -21.74 -14.59
CA VAL A 107 4.83 -21.70 -13.86
C VAL A 107 3.68 -22.26 -14.69
N LEU A 108 3.64 -21.97 -15.99
CA LEU A 108 2.62 -22.49 -16.90
C LEU A 108 2.72 -24.00 -17.10
N SER A 109 3.90 -24.60 -16.97
CA SER A 109 4.11 -26.05 -17.10
C SER A 109 3.64 -26.86 -15.89
N ILE A 110 3.31 -26.22 -14.76
CA ILE A 110 2.88 -26.91 -13.53
C ILE A 110 1.45 -27.47 -13.69
N THR A 111 0.58 -26.75 -14.38
CA THR A 111 -0.83 -27.16 -14.57
C THR A 111 -1.41 -26.47 -15.80
N ASP A 112 -2.29 -27.18 -16.52
CA ASP A 112 -3.03 -26.64 -17.67
C ASP A 112 -4.29 -25.85 -17.26
N ASP A 113 -4.71 -25.97 -15.98
CA ASP A 113 -5.89 -25.27 -15.48
C ASP A 113 -5.56 -23.80 -15.13
N ARG A 114 -6.14 -22.87 -15.88
CA ARG A 114 -5.96 -21.42 -15.69
C ARG A 114 -6.32 -20.92 -14.28
N ARG A 115 -7.28 -21.58 -13.60
CA ARG A 115 -7.69 -21.20 -12.24
C ARG A 115 -6.61 -21.58 -11.23
N LEU A 116 -6.03 -22.78 -11.38
CA LEU A 116 -4.92 -23.23 -10.56
C LEU A 116 -3.65 -22.41 -10.84
N GLN A 117 -3.38 -22.05 -12.10
CA GLN A 117 -2.30 -21.14 -12.45
C GLN A 117 -2.43 -19.79 -11.77
N ALA A 118 -3.63 -19.17 -11.83
CA ALA A 118 -3.90 -17.89 -11.15
C ALA A 118 -3.69 -18.00 -9.64
N LEU A 119 -4.13 -19.10 -9.02
CA LEU A 119 -3.94 -19.35 -7.60
C LEU A 119 -2.47 -19.54 -7.23
N LEU A 120 -1.71 -20.30 -8.02
CA LEU A 120 -0.28 -20.50 -7.81
C LEU A 120 0.50 -19.19 -7.93
N ILE A 121 0.21 -18.38 -8.95
CA ILE A 121 0.88 -17.09 -9.15
C ILE A 121 0.49 -16.10 -8.05
N ALA A 122 -0.80 -15.91 -7.80
CA ALA A 122 -1.26 -14.90 -6.87
C ALA A 122 -0.96 -15.26 -5.41
N PHE A 123 -1.13 -16.52 -5.03
CA PHE A 123 -0.97 -16.96 -3.65
C PHE A 123 0.44 -17.47 -3.35
N SER A 124 0.88 -18.54 -4.02
CA SER A 124 2.15 -19.19 -3.66
C SER A 124 3.36 -18.34 -4.03
N PHE A 125 3.40 -17.83 -5.26
CA PHE A 125 4.50 -16.99 -5.71
C PHE A 125 4.45 -15.60 -5.06
N GLY A 126 3.23 -15.05 -4.88
CA GLY A 126 3.01 -13.82 -4.13
C GLY A 126 3.46 -13.91 -2.68
N ALA A 127 3.09 -14.99 -1.97
CA ALA A 127 3.50 -15.23 -0.59
C ALA A 127 5.02 -15.47 -0.45
N PHE A 128 5.63 -16.17 -1.41
CA PHE A 128 7.09 -16.34 -1.46
C PHE A 128 7.81 -15.01 -1.61
N LEU A 129 7.37 -14.16 -2.54
CA LEU A 129 7.94 -12.82 -2.74
C LEU A 129 7.72 -11.92 -1.51
N GLU A 130 6.54 -12.00 -0.87
CA GLU A 130 6.23 -11.27 0.36
C GLU A 130 7.16 -11.69 1.50
N GLY A 131 7.40 -13.00 1.65
CA GLY A 131 8.32 -13.52 2.66
C GLY A 131 9.79 -13.16 2.41
N ALA A 132 10.21 -13.07 1.15
CA ALA A 132 11.58 -12.78 0.77
C ALA A 132 11.89 -11.27 0.78
N ALA A 133 10.98 -10.44 0.28
CA ALA A 133 11.20 -9.00 0.08
C ALA A 133 10.41 -8.13 1.08
N GLY A 134 9.35 -8.68 1.70
CA GLY A 134 8.47 -7.96 2.61
C GLY A 134 7.68 -6.85 1.93
N PHE A 135 6.84 -6.22 2.70
CA PHE A 135 6.17 -4.94 2.50
C PHE A 135 5.68 -4.59 1.07
N GLY A 136 4.81 -5.44 0.50
CA GLY A 136 4.07 -5.06 -0.71
C GLY A 136 4.85 -5.12 -2.03
N ALA A 137 6.09 -5.64 -2.03
CA ALA A 137 6.84 -5.86 -3.26
C ALA A 137 6.07 -6.74 -4.27
N PRO A 138 5.33 -7.81 -3.86
CA PRO A 138 4.51 -8.59 -4.77
C PRO A 138 3.41 -7.77 -5.43
N VAL A 139 2.75 -6.88 -4.69
CA VAL A 139 1.67 -6.03 -5.21
C VAL A 139 2.20 -5.08 -6.29
N ALA A 140 3.39 -4.49 -6.07
CA ALA A 140 4.02 -3.62 -7.06
C ALA A 140 4.42 -4.39 -8.32
N ILE A 141 4.97 -5.60 -8.18
CA ILE A 141 5.38 -6.44 -9.31
C ILE A 141 4.16 -6.97 -10.07
N LEU A 142 3.16 -7.49 -9.35
CA LEU A 142 1.93 -8.03 -9.97
C LEU A 142 1.08 -6.94 -10.62
N SER A 143 1.02 -5.73 -10.05
CA SER A 143 0.32 -4.61 -10.67
C SER A 143 1.01 -4.13 -11.96
N LEU A 144 2.34 -4.17 -12.02
CA LEU A 144 3.09 -3.87 -13.23
C LEU A 144 2.85 -4.92 -14.33
N ILE A 145 2.72 -6.20 -13.98
CA ILE A 145 2.37 -7.26 -14.91
C ILE A 145 0.96 -7.05 -15.47
N HIS A 146 -0.01 -6.64 -14.64
CA HIS A 146 -1.38 -6.33 -15.08
C HIS A 146 -1.48 -5.07 -15.94
N ILE A 147 -0.67 -4.06 -15.67
CA ILE A 147 -0.65 -2.80 -16.46
C ILE A 147 0.00 -3.02 -17.84
N SER A 148 0.90 -3.98 -17.96
CA SER A 148 1.56 -4.29 -19.26
C SER A 148 0.76 -5.22 -20.17
N GLU A 149 -0.33 -5.84 -19.68
CA GLU A 149 -1.15 -6.78 -20.47
C GLU A 149 -2.46 -6.24 -21.13
N PRO A 150 -2.98 -5.04 -20.84
CA PRO A 150 -4.25 -4.62 -21.48
C PRO A 150 -4.17 -4.44 -22.98
N THR A 151 -2.97 -4.37 -23.56
CA THR A 151 -2.79 -4.22 -25.01
C THR A 151 -2.89 -5.54 -25.80
N ARG A 152 -2.76 -6.70 -25.18
CA ARG A 152 -2.88 -7.99 -25.88
C ARG A 152 -4.28 -8.59 -25.89
N GLN A 153 -5.19 -8.16 -25.02
CA GLN A 153 -6.59 -8.61 -25.02
C GLN A 153 -7.49 -7.83 -25.99
N ALA A 154 -7.03 -6.72 -26.53
CA ALA A 154 -7.78 -5.93 -27.51
C ALA A 154 -7.49 -6.32 -28.97
N GLU A 155 -6.64 -7.31 -29.22
CA GLU A 155 -6.25 -7.76 -30.57
C GLU A 155 -6.70 -9.21 -30.89
N ILE A 156 -7.68 -9.76 -30.14
CA ILE A 156 -8.33 -11.05 -30.50
C ILE A 156 -9.79 -10.84 -30.77
#